data_e1c8a053e23fb3d4a334f01f1831d519
#
_entry.id   e1c8a053e23fb3d4a334f01f1831d519
#
_cell.length_a   1.000
_cell.length_b   1.000
_cell.length_c   1.000
_cell.angle_alpha   90.00
_cell.angle_beta   90.00
_cell.angle_gamma   90.00
#
_symmetry.space_group_name_H-M   'P 1'
#
loop_
_entity.id
_entity.type
_entity.pdbx_description
1 polymer ?
#
loop_
_entity_poly.entity_id
_entity_poly.type
_entity_poly.pdbx_seq_one_letter_code
_entity_poly.pdbx_strand_id
1 'polypeptide(L)'
;YRCKGQTVVNLWHGCGYKDAEQGKKKQNIKPDFDYALVPGPVFVKTKSGLWNCEPDRLLMMGYPRYDWMLHPSMSKDEILDSLFGWKGKKAVLWMPTFRKSDLGGCAENEIELPCQLPAIQDMNELKELDSYLREQEIILIIKKHPLQTEWDENEQEFTNIRYVTEALLEKKQIKLYELIGIS
;
A
#
# COMPACT_ATOMS: atom_id res chain seq x y z
N TYR A 1 7.96 23.24 15.39
CA TYR A 1 8.74 24.49 15.43
C TYR A 1 9.70 24.52 14.24
N ARG A 2 9.68 25.61 13.45
CA ARG A 2 10.65 25.85 12.37
C ARG A 2 11.82 26.68 12.92
N CYS A 3 13.03 26.23 12.64
CA CYS A 3 14.22 27.04 12.93
C CYS A 3 14.45 28.08 11.82
N LYS A 4 15.11 29.21 12.17
CA LYS A 4 15.47 30.22 11.20
C LYS A 4 16.44 29.61 10.16
N GLY A 5 16.12 29.78 8.87
CA GLY A 5 16.93 29.26 7.76
C GLY A 5 16.67 27.79 7.41
N GLN A 6 15.71 27.13 8.08
CA GLN A 6 15.32 25.75 7.75
C GLN A 6 14.42 25.71 6.52
N THR A 7 14.75 24.86 5.57
CA THR A 7 13.86 24.48 4.46
C THR A 7 13.12 23.21 4.82
N VAL A 8 11.79 23.23 4.69
CA VAL A 8 10.91 22.09 4.98
C VAL A 8 10.34 21.55 3.68
N VAL A 9 10.62 20.28 3.39
CA VAL A 9 10.08 19.58 2.23
C VAL A 9 9.08 18.53 2.70
N ASN A 10 7.85 18.66 2.26
CA ASN A 10 6.79 17.67 2.54
C ASN A 10 6.87 16.54 1.51
N LEU A 11 7.25 15.35 1.95
CA LEU A 11 7.36 14.18 1.07
C LEU A 11 5.99 13.54 0.77
N TRP A 12 4.98 13.91 1.52
CA TRP A 12 3.62 13.38 1.43
C TRP A 12 3.55 11.84 1.45
N HIS A 13 2.35 11.32 1.65
CA HIS A 13 2.16 9.86 1.79
C HIS A 13 1.51 9.18 0.56
N GLY A 14 1.10 9.92 -0.47
CA GLY A 14 0.50 9.34 -1.68
C GLY A 14 -0.13 10.35 -2.62
N CYS A 15 -0.33 9.93 -3.86
CA CYS A 15 -1.08 10.65 -4.87
C CYS A 15 -2.56 10.28 -4.72
N GLY A 16 -3.27 10.79 -3.73
CA GLY A 16 -4.67 10.42 -3.51
C GLY A 16 -5.56 10.79 -4.70
N TYR A 17 -6.42 9.85 -5.10
CA TYR A 17 -7.51 10.09 -6.05
C TYR A 17 -8.69 10.80 -5.40
N LYS A 18 -8.74 10.84 -4.08
CA LYS A 18 -9.82 11.49 -3.35
C LYS A 18 -9.63 12.99 -3.43
N ASP A 19 -10.61 13.67 -3.95
CA ASP A 19 -10.74 15.10 -3.82
C ASP A 19 -11.16 15.41 -2.36
N ALA A 20 -10.17 15.80 -1.58
CA ALA A 20 -10.39 16.17 -0.18
C ALA A 20 -11.12 17.51 -0.03
N GLU A 21 -11.39 18.20 -1.14
CA GLU A 21 -12.00 19.53 -1.13
C GLU A 21 -13.55 19.51 -1.23
N GLN A 22 -14.17 18.39 -1.60
CA GLN A 22 -15.62 18.32 -1.62
C GLN A 22 -16.19 18.50 -0.20
N GLY A 23 -16.61 19.72 0.10
CA GLY A 23 -17.28 20.09 1.33
C GLY A 23 -16.47 20.84 2.39
N LYS A 24 -15.18 21.07 2.21
CA LYS A 24 -14.41 21.92 3.10
C LYS A 24 -14.30 23.34 2.55
N LYS A 25 -14.84 24.33 3.28
CA LYS A 25 -14.54 25.73 3.04
C LYS A 25 -13.03 25.89 2.99
N LYS A 26 -12.50 26.51 1.92
CA LYS A 26 -11.06 26.88 1.83
C LYS A 26 -10.68 27.59 3.13
N GLN A 27 -9.99 26.89 4.00
CA GLN A 27 -9.38 27.54 5.14
C GLN A 27 -8.13 28.21 4.60
N ASN A 28 -7.95 29.51 4.88
CA ASN A 28 -6.74 30.27 4.58
C ASN A 28 -5.58 29.78 5.48
N ILE A 29 -5.31 28.49 5.46
CA ILE A 29 -4.21 27.89 6.23
C ILE A 29 -2.97 27.98 5.35
N LYS A 30 -1.98 28.72 5.82
CA LYS A 30 -0.66 28.76 5.18
C LYS A 30 -0.01 27.35 5.33
N PRO A 31 0.52 26.77 4.25
CA PRO A 31 1.15 25.46 4.35
C PRO A 31 2.40 25.52 5.26
N ASP A 32 2.59 24.49 6.08
CA ASP A 32 3.72 24.34 7.00
C ASP A 32 4.93 23.68 6.31
N PHE A 33 5.16 24.00 5.04
CA PHE A 33 6.31 23.54 4.27
C PHE A 33 6.74 24.59 3.25
N ASP A 34 7.96 24.52 2.77
CA ASP A 34 8.46 25.35 1.67
C ASP A 34 8.19 24.69 0.34
N TYR A 35 8.43 23.39 0.24
CA TYR A 35 8.20 22.57 -0.95
C TYR A 35 7.44 21.30 -0.59
N ALA A 36 6.74 20.73 -1.58
CA ALA A 36 6.13 19.42 -1.44
C ALA A 36 6.34 18.58 -2.71
N LEU A 37 6.46 17.26 -2.55
CA LEU A 37 6.60 16.35 -3.67
C LEU A 37 5.25 16.01 -4.27
N VAL A 38 5.22 15.94 -5.61
CA VAL A 38 4.09 15.42 -6.38
C VAL A 38 4.60 14.44 -7.45
N PRO A 39 3.84 13.42 -7.82
CA PRO A 39 4.31 12.37 -8.73
C PRO A 39 4.30 12.80 -10.20
N GLY A 40 3.65 13.92 -10.54
CA GLY A 40 3.61 14.39 -11.91
C GLY A 40 2.70 15.60 -12.10
N PRO A 41 2.67 16.18 -13.30
CA PRO A 41 2.02 17.47 -13.59
C PRO A 41 0.52 17.47 -13.35
N VAL A 42 -0.16 16.33 -13.55
CA VAL A 42 -1.61 16.23 -13.33
C VAL A 42 -2.01 16.52 -11.88
N PHE A 43 -1.11 16.27 -10.93
CA PHE A 43 -1.35 16.50 -9.50
C PHE A 43 -1.04 17.92 -9.04
N VAL A 44 -0.33 18.72 -9.84
CA VAL A 44 0.08 20.08 -9.46
C VAL A 44 -1.15 20.93 -9.15
N LYS A 45 -2.11 20.99 -10.07
CA LYS A 45 -3.33 21.80 -9.90
C LYS A 45 -4.13 21.39 -8.65
N THR A 46 -4.36 20.09 -8.50
CA THR A 46 -5.14 19.56 -7.37
C THR A 46 -4.45 19.82 -6.04
N LYS A 47 -3.13 19.56 -5.97
CA LYS A 47 -2.37 19.72 -4.73
C LYS A 47 -2.11 21.18 -4.38
N SER A 48 -1.90 22.05 -5.36
CA SER A 48 -1.80 23.50 -5.16
C SER A 48 -3.09 24.04 -4.51
N GLY A 49 -4.25 23.67 -5.04
CA GLY A 49 -5.55 24.04 -4.45
C GLY A 49 -5.75 23.46 -3.05
N LEU A 50 -5.46 22.17 -2.86
CA LEU A 50 -5.63 21.47 -1.58
C LEU A 50 -4.76 22.08 -0.47
N TRP A 51 -3.52 22.38 -0.77
CA TRP A 51 -2.54 22.89 0.21
C TRP A 51 -2.43 24.41 0.24
N ASN A 52 -3.24 25.11 -0.56
CA ASN A 52 -3.20 26.57 -0.67
C ASN A 52 -1.75 27.11 -0.86
N CYS A 53 -1.05 26.53 -1.81
CA CYS A 53 0.33 26.91 -2.14
C CYS A 53 0.52 27.16 -3.64
N GLU A 54 1.51 27.96 -3.98
CA GLU A 54 1.85 28.24 -5.37
C GLU A 54 2.36 26.96 -6.08
N PRO A 55 2.04 26.77 -7.38
CA PRO A 55 2.47 25.60 -8.14
C PRO A 55 3.99 25.39 -8.20
N ASP A 56 4.79 26.42 -8.17
CA ASP A 56 6.26 26.39 -8.19
C ASP A 56 6.88 25.77 -6.92
N ARG A 57 6.08 25.68 -5.85
CA ARG A 57 6.45 24.98 -4.61
C ARG A 57 6.24 23.46 -4.69
N LEU A 58 5.67 22.97 -5.78
CA LEU A 58 5.38 21.55 -5.99
C LEU A 58 6.44 20.94 -6.90
N LEU A 59 7.30 20.11 -6.31
CA LEU A 59 8.40 19.46 -6.98
C LEU A 59 7.94 18.15 -7.63
N MET A 60 7.98 18.09 -8.96
CA MET A 60 7.58 16.89 -9.73
C MET A 60 8.71 15.86 -9.75
N MET A 61 9.02 15.28 -8.60
CA MET A 61 10.14 14.35 -8.41
C MET A 61 9.69 12.92 -8.06
N GLY A 62 8.39 12.67 -8.01
CA GLY A 62 7.87 11.42 -7.46
C GLY A 62 8.04 11.36 -5.94
N TYR A 63 8.07 10.14 -5.42
CA TYR A 63 8.23 9.90 -3.97
C TYR A 63 9.44 9.00 -3.72
N PRO A 64 10.29 9.28 -2.73
CA PRO A 64 11.51 8.52 -2.47
C PRO A 64 11.29 7.01 -2.26
N ARG A 65 10.11 6.62 -1.73
CA ARG A 65 9.76 5.20 -1.55
C ARG A 65 9.64 4.42 -2.86
N TYR A 66 9.43 5.10 -4.01
CA TYR A 66 9.37 4.44 -5.32
C TYR A 66 10.73 3.96 -5.78
N ASP A 67 11.83 4.50 -5.24
CA ASP A 67 13.18 4.04 -5.56
C ASP A 67 13.35 2.56 -5.19
N TRP A 68 12.71 2.12 -4.09
CA TRP A 68 12.70 0.70 -3.68
C TRP A 68 11.93 -0.22 -4.63
N MET A 69 10.95 0.31 -5.36
CA MET A 69 10.25 -0.46 -6.41
C MET A 69 11.10 -0.60 -7.67
N LEU A 70 11.84 0.46 -8.01
CA LEU A 70 12.62 0.53 -9.25
C LEU A 70 14.01 -0.10 -9.08
N HIS A 71 14.55 -0.03 -7.87
CA HIS A 71 15.91 -0.49 -7.52
C HIS A 71 15.85 -1.28 -6.22
N PRO A 72 15.23 -2.47 -6.22
CA PRO A 72 15.18 -3.30 -5.02
C PRO A 72 16.59 -3.76 -4.63
N SER A 73 16.82 -3.95 -3.35
CA SER A 73 18.11 -4.41 -2.81
C SER A 73 18.37 -5.91 -3.08
N MET A 74 17.31 -6.65 -3.35
CA MET A 74 17.31 -8.09 -3.63
C MET A 74 16.55 -8.35 -4.93
N SER A 75 16.95 -9.39 -5.65
CA SER A 75 16.21 -9.86 -6.83
C SER A 75 14.84 -10.44 -6.44
N LYS A 76 13.93 -10.54 -7.40
CA LYS A 76 12.63 -11.18 -7.22
C LYS A 76 12.75 -12.58 -6.58
N ASP A 77 13.65 -13.40 -7.13
CA ASP A 77 13.83 -14.78 -6.67
C ASP A 77 14.35 -14.83 -5.23
N GLU A 78 15.27 -13.95 -4.86
CA GLU A 78 15.77 -13.85 -3.48
C GLU A 78 14.69 -13.41 -2.51
N ILE A 79 13.86 -12.45 -2.88
CA ILE A 79 12.74 -11.98 -2.05
C ILE A 79 11.73 -13.12 -1.85
N LEU A 80 11.31 -13.79 -2.91
CA LEU A 80 10.31 -14.86 -2.85
C LEU A 80 10.84 -16.11 -2.12
N ASP A 81 12.10 -16.46 -2.32
CA ASP A 81 12.74 -17.57 -1.59
C ASP A 81 12.87 -17.23 -0.09
N SER A 82 13.31 -16.01 0.23
CA SER A 82 13.44 -15.56 1.62
C SER A 82 12.11 -15.55 2.39
N LEU A 83 11.03 -15.10 1.75
CA LEU A 83 9.72 -14.99 2.39
C LEU A 83 9.01 -16.35 2.49
N PHE A 84 9.07 -17.17 1.45
CA PHE A 84 8.18 -18.32 1.29
C PHE A 84 8.87 -19.61 0.85
N GLY A 85 10.18 -19.61 0.59
CA GLY A 85 10.89 -20.73 -0.06
C GLY A 85 10.40 -20.93 -1.50
N TRP A 86 9.85 -19.91 -2.13
CA TRP A 86 9.25 -19.99 -3.46
C TRP A 86 10.25 -19.63 -4.55
N LYS A 87 10.35 -20.50 -5.56
CA LYS A 87 11.20 -20.32 -6.75
C LYS A 87 10.39 -20.34 -8.05
N GLY A 88 9.12 -19.94 -7.96
CA GLY A 88 8.21 -19.92 -9.10
C GLY A 88 8.35 -18.65 -9.94
N LYS A 89 7.74 -18.67 -11.12
CA LYS A 89 7.96 -17.69 -12.18
C LYS A 89 7.20 -16.38 -11.99
N LYS A 90 6.01 -16.43 -11.37
CA LYS A 90 5.10 -15.28 -11.28
C LYS A 90 4.65 -15.05 -9.86
N ALA A 91 4.60 -13.79 -9.47
CA ALA A 91 4.04 -13.36 -8.21
C ALA A 91 2.98 -12.27 -8.47
N VAL A 92 1.90 -12.33 -7.71
CA VAL A 92 0.84 -11.31 -7.69
C VAL A 92 0.69 -10.84 -6.25
N LEU A 93 0.74 -9.54 -6.03
CA LEU A 93 0.49 -8.95 -4.73
C LEU A 93 -0.93 -8.39 -4.67
N TRP A 94 -1.70 -8.87 -3.70
CA TRP A 94 -3.02 -8.33 -3.40
C TRP A 94 -3.03 -7.65 -2.04
N MET A 95 -3.32 -6.36 -2.05
CA MET A 95 -3.44 -5.53 -0.86
C MET A 95 -4.90 -5.08 -0.71
N PRO A 96 -5.77 -5.92 -0.13
CA PRO A 96 -7.18 -5.62 -0.02
C PRO A 96 -7.44 -4.40 0.87
N THR A 97 -8.50 -3.66 0.56
CA THR A 97 -8.96 -2.55 1.39
C THR A 97 -9.54 -3.10 2.69
N PHE A 98 -9.12 -2.53 3.81
CA PHE A 98 -9.68 -2.82 5.12
C PHE A 98 -11.16 -2.37 5.18
N ARG A 99 -12.05 -3.28 5.61
CA ARG A 99 -13.50 -3.07 5.65
C ARG A 99 -14.07 -3.00 7.06
N LYS A 100 -13.30 -3.31 8.10
CA LYS A 100 -13.71 -3.21 9.50
C LYS A 100 -12.87 -2.12 10.17
N SER A 101 -13.51 -1.13 10.78
CA SER A 101 -12.82 -0.07 11.51
C SER A 101 -13.60 0.30 12.76
N ASP A 102 -12.96 0.19 13.91
CA ASP A 102 -13.48 0.65 15.20
C ASP A 102 -13.36 2.18 15.38
N LEU A 103 -12.85 2.88 14.36
CA LEU A 103 -12.78 4.34 14.37
C LEU A 103 -14.17 4.92 14.13
N GLY A 104 -14.73 5.57 15.15
CA GLY A 104 -16.04 6.22 15.09
C GLY A 104 -16.18 7.13 13.87
N GLY A 105 -17.30 7.00 13.14
CA GLY A 105 -17.60 7.73 11.92
C GLY A 105 -17.42 6.94 10.61
N CYS A 106 -16.99 5.70 10.67
CA CYS A 106 -16.86 4.80 9.51
C CYS A 106 -17.87 3.63 9.58
N ALA A 107 -19.13 3.94 9.90
CA ALA A 107 -20.20 2.94 10.05
C ALA A 107 -20.45 2.06 8.79
N GLU A 108 -19.96 2.47 7.64
CA GLU A 108 -20.03 1.68 6.40
C GLU A 108 -19.01 0.52 6.36
N ASN A 109 -18.15 0.39 7.36
CA ASN A 109 -17.06 -0.58 7.39
C ASN A 109 -17.32 -1.77 8.33
N GLU A 110 -18.54 -1.97 8.80
CA GLU A 110 -18.94 -3.10 9.67
C GLU A 110 -19.27 -4.38 8.89
N ILE A 111 -18.91 -4.47 7.61
CA ILE A 111 -19.18 -5.66 6.82
C ILE A 111 -18.16 -6.74 7.21
N GLU A 112 -18.65 -7.79 7.85
CA GLU A 112 -17.87 -9.03 7.97
C GLU A 112 -17.69 -9.64 6.59
N LEU A 113 -16.44 -9.72 6.16
CA LEU A 113 -16.10 -10.36 4.90
C LEU A 113 -15.75 -11.83 5.18
N PRO A 114 -16.33 -12.78 4.43
CA PRO A 114 -15.90 -14.16 4.46
C PRO A 114 -14.38 -14.23 4.23
N CYS A 115 -13.70 -15.09 4.98
CA CYS A 115 -12.23 -15.21 4.92
C CYS A 115 -11.48 -13.88 5.10
N GLN A 116 -12.16 -12.83 5.63
CA GLN A 116 -11.62 -11.47 5.80
C GLN A 116 -11.09 -10.83 4.51
N LEU A 117 -11.49 -11.33 3.36
CA LEU A 117 -11.05 -10.88 2.04
C LEU A 117 -12.24 -10.37 1.22
N PRO A 118 -12.13 -9.19 0.57
CA PRO A 118 -13.13 -8.75 -0.39
C PRO A 118 -13.10 -9.68 -1.61
N ALA A 119 -14.25 -9.86 -2.24
CA ALA A 119 -14.44 -10.70 -3.42
C ALA A 119 -14.22 -12.22 -3.22
N ILE A 120 -14.05 -12.69 -1.99
CA ILE A 120 -14.04 -14.11 -1.63
C ILE A 120 -15.31 -14.40 -0.83
N GLN A 121 -16.08 -15.39 -1.23
CA GLN A 121 -17.35 -15.72 -0.59
C GLN A 121 -17.21 -16.78 0.49
N ASP A 122 -16.31 -17.74 0.29
CA ASP A 122 -16.06 -18.80 1.26
C ASP A 122 -14.68 -19.48 1.08
N MET A 123 -14.37 -20.43 1.94
CA MET A 123 -13.13 -21.21 1.91
C MET A 123 -13.00 -22.11 0.68
N ASN A 124 -14.10 -22.50 0.03
CA ASN A 124 -14.03 -23.33 -1.17
C ASN A 124 -13.52 -22.50 -2.34
N GLU A 125 -13.97 -21.26 -2.49
CA GLU A 125 -13.42 -20.32 -3.48
C GLU A 125 -11.92 -20.11 -3.30
N LEU A 126 -11.43 -19.98 -2.05
CA LEU A 126 -9.99 -19.86 -1.80
C LEU A 126 -9.22 -21.13 -2.22
N LYS A 127 -9.78 -22.31 -1.96
CA LYS A 127 -9.17 -23.59 -2.38
C LYS A 127 -9.16 -23.75 -3.90
N GLU A 128 -10.23 -23.35 -4.56
CA GLU A 128 -10.30 -23.33 -6.02
C GLU A 128 -9.28 -22.35 -6.62
N LEU A 129 -9.18 -21.15 -6.04
CA LEU A 129 -8.19 -20.16 -6.43
C LEU A 129 -6.75 -20.67 -6.23
N ASP A 130 -6.45 -21.30 -5.09
CA ASP A 130 -5.12 -21.89 -4.83
C ASP A 130 -4.77 -22.97 -5.86
N SER A 131 -5.73 -23.81 -6.21
CA SER A 131 -5.58 -24.85 -7.22
C SER A 131 -5.29 -24.25 -8.60
N TYR A 132 -6.05 -23.24 -9.00
CA TYR A 132 -5.83 -22.52 -10.25
C TYR A 132 -4.44 -21.84 -10.29
N LEU A 133 -4.07 -21.16 -9.21
CA LEU A 133 -2.77 -20.49 -9.10
C LEU A 133 -1.62 -21.50 -9.21
N ARG A 134 -1.78 -22.69 -8.64
CA ARG A 134 -0.80 -23.78 -8.75
C ARG A 134 -0.65 -24.24 -10.20
N GLU A 135 -1.74 -24.45 -10.93
CA GLU A 135 -1.70 -24.81 -12.35
C GLU A 135 -1.02 -23.74 -13.23
N GLN A 136 -1.17 -22.48 -12.87
CA GLN A 136 -0.57 -21.35 -13.58
C GLN A 136 0.86 -21.02 -13.13
N GLU A 137 1.42 -21.73 -12.16
CA GLU A 137 2.72 -21.46 -11.53
C GLU A 137 2.80 -20.02 -10.97
N ILE A 138 1.71 -19.53 -10.37
CA ILE A 138 1.61 -18.19 -9.77
C ILE A 138 1.56 -18.32 -8.25
N ILE A 139 2.29 -17.47 -7.52
CA ILE A 139 2.06 -17.24 -6.10
C ILE A 139 1.23 -15.96 -5.92
N LEU A 140 0.14 -16.05 -5.18
CA LEU A 140 -0.63 -14.92 -4.71
C LEU A 140 -0.17 -14.53 -3.30
N ILE A 141 0.35 -13.34 -3.17
CA ILE A 141 0.80 -12.79 -1.90
C ILE A 141 -0.27 -11.82 -1.41
N ILE A 142 -0.87 -12.11 -0.27
CA ILE A 142 -1.90 -11.27 0.33
C ILE A 142 -1.27 -10.49 1.50
N LYS A 143 -1.26 -9.16 1.38
CA LYS A 143 -0.85 -8.27 2.47
C LYS A 143 -2.08 -7.63 3.08
N LYS A 144 -2.51 -8.13 4.23
CA LYS A 144 -3.62 -7.55 4.99
C LYS A 144 -3.27 -6.16 5.51
N HIS A 145 -4.31 -5.36 5.75
CA HIS A 145 -4.14 -4.05 6.36
C HIS A 145 -3.57 -4.16 7.78
N PRO A 146 -2.69 -3.25 8.25
CA PRO A 146 -2.10 -3.32 9.59
C PRO A 146 -3.11 -3.35 10.75
N LEU A 147 -4.31 -2.81 10.55
CA LEU A 147 -5.41 -2.86 11.53
C LEU A 147 -6.20 -4.17 11.52
N GLN A 148 -5.90 -5.07 10.58
CA GLN A 148 -6.53 -6.38 10.48
C GLN A 148 -5.64 -7.39 11.21
N THR A 149 -5.87 -7.52 12.51
CA THR A 149 -5.02 -8.32 13.42
C THR A 149 -5.48 -9.77 13.57
N GLU A 150 -6.72 -10.07 13.21
CA GLU A 150 -7.24 -11.42 13.28
C GLU A 150 -6.65 -12.27 12.14
N TRP A 151 -6.01 -13.39 12.51
CA TRP A 151 -5.46 -14.37 11.59
C TRP A 151 -6.42 -15.55 11.54
N ASP A 152 -6.70 -16.04 10.34
CA ASP A 152 -7.39 -17.30 10.17
C ASP A 152 -6.36 -18.43 10.31
N GLU A 153 -6.60 -19.38 11.20
CA GLU A 153 -5.71 -20.55 11.41
C GLU A 153 -5.54 -21.38 10.13
N ASN A 154 -6.47 -21.27 9.20
CA ASN A 154 -6.45 -21.96 7.92
C ASN A 154 -5.48 -21.37 6.89
N GLU A 155 -4.79 -20.27 7.18
CA GLU A 155 -3.81 -19.64 6.26
C GLU A 155 -2.63 -20.57 5.89
N GLN A 156 -2.38 -21.61 6.67
CA GLN A 156 -1.31 -22.58 6.43
C GLN A 156 -1.68 -23.68 5.43
N GLU A 157 -2.96 -23.81 5.06
CA GLU A 157 -3.42 -24.89 4.17
C GLU A 157 -3.12 -24.67 2.69
N PHE A 158 -2.78 -23.44 2.27
CA PHE A 158 -2.59 -23.10 0.86
C PHE A 158 -1.15 -23.26 0.40
N THR A 159 -0.98 -23.71 -0.83
CA THR A 159 0.34 -23.86 -1.46
C THR A 159 0.76 -22.65 -2.24
N ASN A 160 -0.14 -21.99 -2.95
CA ASN A 160 0.10 -20.86 -3.82
C ASN A 160 -0.51 -19.54 -3.34
N ILE A 161 -1.26 -19.54 -2.24
CA ILE A 161 -1.68 -18.34 -1.53
C ILE A 161 -0.81 -18.18 -0.28
N ARG A 162 -0.20 -17.03 -0.11
CA ARG A 162 0.66 -16.72 1.03
C ARG A 162 0.31 -15.36 1.60
N TYR A 163 0.35 -15.28 2.91
CA TYR A 163 0.11 -14.03 3.62
C TYR A 163 1.42 -13.41 4.07
N VAL A 164 1.49 -12.10 4.01
CA VAL A 164 2.65 -11.33 4.46
C VAL A 164 2.22 -10.26 5.45
N THR A 165 2.97 -10.18 6.56
CA THR A 165 2.80 -9.15 7.59
C THR A 165 3.95 -8.17 7.55
N GLU A 166 3.75 -6.99 8.16
CA GLU A 166 4.83 -6.04 8.39
C GLU A 166 5.96 -6.66 9.21
N ALA A 167 5.62 -7.39 10.27
CA ALA A 167 6.60 -8.07 11.12
C ALA A 167 7.46 -9.10 10.36
N LEU A 168 6.85 -9.83 9.40
CA LEU A 168 7.60 -10.76 8.54
C LEU A 168 8.55 -10.00 7.61
N LEU A 169 8.09 -8.93 7.00
CA LEU A 169 8.91 -8.09 6.13
C LEU A 169 10.10 -7.48 6.90
N GLU A 170 9.86 -6.93 8.09
CA GLU A 170 10.90 -6.40 8.95
C GLU A 170 11.92 -7.46 9.37
N LYS A 171 11.45 -8.62 9.80
CA LYS A 171 12.31 -9.76 10.16
C LYS A 171 13.22 -10.19 9.02
N LYS A 172 12.72 -10.11 7.78
CA LYS A 172 13.46 -10.47 6.56
C LYS A 172 14.21 -9.29 5.95
N GLN A 173 14.12 -8.10 6.53
CA GLN A 173 14.73 -6.85 6.05
C GLN A 173 14.28 -6.48 4.62
N ILE A 174 13.08 -6.85 4.23
CA ILE A 174 12.48 -6.57 2.93
C ILE A 174 11.55 -5.38 3.09
N LYS A 175 11.67 -4.38 2.21
CA LYS A 175 10.75 -3.24 2.19
C LYS A 175 9.48 -3.61 1.44
N LEU A 176 8.33 -3.10 1.89
CA LEU A 176 7.06 -3.32 1.19
C LEU A 176 7.14 -2.88 -0.28
N TYR A 177 7.80 -1.77 -0.56
CA TYR A 177 7.94 -1.26 -1.92
C TYR A 177 8.85 -2.14 -2.81
N GLU A 178 9.79 -2.87 -2.25
CA GLU A 178 10.53 -3.91 -2.99
C GLU A 178 9.61 -5.06 -3.39
N LEU A 179 8.75 -5.51 -2.44
CA LEU A 179 7.76 -6.55 -2.73
C LEU A 179 6.76 -6.09 -3.82
N ILE A 180 6.31 -4.84 -3.78
CA ILE A 180 5.46 -4.26 -4.83
C ILE A 180 6.18 -4.26 -6.18
N GLY A 181 7.47 -3.93 -6.21
CA GLY A 181 8.26 -3.81 -7.43
C GLY A 181 8.52 -5.13 -8.17
N ILE A 182 8.45 -6.25 -7.46
CA ILE A 182 8.68 -7.59 -8.03
C ILE A 182 7.41 -8.35 -8.41
N SER A 183 6.24 -7.79 -8.15
CA SER A 183 4.93 -8.44 -8.30
C SER A 183 4.32 -8.23 -9.68
#